data_d1aaca8602d97e7b53264d2a7f9c5349
#
_entry.id   d1aaca8602d97e7b53264d2a7f9c5349
#
_cell.length_a   1.000
_cell.length_b   1.000
_cell.length_c   1.000
_cell.angle_alpha   90.00
_cell.angle_beta   90.00
_cell.angle_gamma   90.00
#
_symmetry.space_group_name_H-M   'P 1'
#
loop_
_entity.id
_entity.type
_entity.pdbx_description
1 polymer ?
#
loop_
_entity_poly.entity_id
_entity_poly.type
_entity_poly.pdbx_seq_one_letter_code
_entity_poly.pdbx_strand_id
1 'polypeptide(L)'
;MPNQFLDAQEYANTMLLLAKNQLVTGKLVSGELKKEVTDENGLSVSVKRPPRFARNDSSAMSAALAAQDIVTGSVNVACDQYAKVHISVGDIEYVQSYNELMRNETMKSAASTLAHQFDAHLQRQVAKFPGYVGTSTTATDPGNNIGAPSEFNRVHTKLMNLGVPNSDIKSTILFDDAEEIRGSLIGGNIDGVNRTALEKARVPMMSEIDAYATQQCPSVTNGTRVSASTSLVDGGSLSVNYRDVKSTNYQTLHIDGQSSGVTINVGEKFTIENVYAYDWRNQVALPYLQVFTVLGGASTASGTVAVGSPLNTPITTDTNGDADLYISPPIIVPGTSDGVSTDANTAFATCNAAAVNDAAITHLGPTSASTTYTRRVRAAWHKSAIKLVSCKLHTPFTGEYSYADDPETGISIRYWRGSDISTGAHVHRWDAIFGAECVDPLMGCEVSGS
;
A
#
# COMPACT_ATOMS: atom_id res chain seq x y z
N MET A 1 -31.29 25.56 -32.81
CA MET A 1 -30.84 25.40 -31.43
C MET A 1 -29.50 26.10 -31.35
N PRO A 2 -29.22 26.93 -30.37
CA PRO A 2 -27.91 27.52 -30.24
C PRO A 2 -26.88 26.41 -30.03
N ASN A 3 -25.76 26.45 -30.78
CA ASN A 3 -24.64 25.54 -30.56
C ASN A 3 -24.10 25.79 -29.18
N GLN A 4 -24.36 24.86 -28.26
CA GLN A 4 -23.68 24.84 -26.98
C GLN A 4 -22.25 24.32 -27.21
N PHE A 5 -21.30 25.24 -27.24
CA PHE A 5 -19.90 24.87 -27.14
C PHE A 5 -19.70 24.31 -25.71
N LEU A 6 -19.21 23.09 -25.61
CA LEU A 6 -18.83 22.49 -24.31
C LEU A 6 -17.75 23.36 -23.68
N ASP A 7 -18.04 23.91 -22.52
CA ASP A 7 -17.11 24.71 -21.74
C ASP A 7 -15.99 23.81 -21.18
N ALA A 8 -14.81 24.38 -20.95
CA ALA A 8 -13.67 23.69 -20.35
C ALA A 8 -14.03 22.99 -19.02
N GLN A 9 -14.99 23.57 -18.27
CA GLN A 9 -15.51 23.00 -17.02
C GLN A 9 -16.28 21.68 -17.24
N GLU A 10 -17.07 21.60 -18.31
CA GLU A 10 -17.81 20.37 -18.63
C GLU A 10 -16.86 19.22 -19.02
N TYR A 11 -15.77 19.53 -19.74
CA TYR A 11 -14.74 18.53 -20.05
C TYR A 11 -14.01 18.04 -18.81
N ALA A 12 -13.67 18.92 -17.89
CA ALA A 12 -13.03 18.55 -16.64
C ALA A 12 -13.96 17.67 -15.77
N ASN A 13 -15.22 18.07 -15.61
CA ASN A 13 -16.21 17.35 -14.80
C ASN A 13 -16.54 15.97 -15.40
N THR A 14 -16.69 15.88 -16.73
CA THR A 14 -16.96 14.62 -17.43
C THR A 14 -15.78 13.66 -17.27
N MET A 15 -14.56 14.15 -17.42
CA MET A 15 -13.36 13.35 -17.23
C MET A 15 -13.26 12.81 -15.78
N LEU A 16 -13.50 13.67 -14.79
CA LEU A 16 -13.50 13.27 -13.39
C LEU A 16 -14.54 12.18 -13.11
N LEU A 17 -15.76 12.35 -13.62
CA LEU A 17 -16.83 11.37 -13.46
C LEU A 17 -16.47 10.01 -14.10
N LEU A 18 -15.93 10.04 -15.32
CA LEU A 18 -15.51 8.83 -16.02
C LEU A 18 -14.34 8.15 -15.30
N ALA A 19 -13.33 8.89 -14.87
CA ALA A 19 -12.20 8.37 -14.11
C ALA A 19 -12.67 7.78 -12.77
N LYS A 20 -13.53 8.50 -12.02
CA LYS A 20 -14.12 8.01 -10.76
C LYS A 20 -14.86 6.69 -10.96
N ASN A 21 -15.59 6.50 -12.05
CA ASN A 21 -16.31 5.25 -12.30
C ASN A 21 -15.36 4.07 -12.53
N GLN A 22 -14.18 4.29 -13.06
CA GLN A 22 -13.19 3.25 -13.37
C GLN A 22 -12.18 3.00 -12.25
N LEU A 23 -12.02 3.93 -11.31
CA LEU A 23 -11.19 3.75 -10.12
C LEU A 23 -11.72 2.57 -9.27
N VAL A 24 -10.82 1.66 -8.91
CA VAL A 24 -11.09 0.57 -7.96
C VAL A 24 -10.42 0.91 -6.63
N THR A 25 -9.09 0.90 -6.57
CA THR A 25 -8.33 1.12 -5.33
C THR A 25 -8.50 2.53 -4.80
N GLY A 26 -8.62 3.52 -5.67
CA GLY A 26 -8.81 4.92 -5.26
C GLY A 26 -10.07 5.18 -4.42
N LYS A 27 -11.11 4.33 -4.55
CA LYS A 27 -12.33 4.39 -3.71
C LYS A 27 -12.18 3.67 -2.37
N LEU A 28 -11.18 2.79 -2.23
CA LEU A 28 -10.98 1.93 -1.07
C LEU A 28 -10.02 2.54 -0.04
N VAL A 29 -9.46 3.69 -0.33
CA VAL A 29 -8.53 4.41 0.52
C VAL A 29 -9.13 5.72 1.05
N SER A 30 -8.49 6.33 2.04
CA SER A 30 -8.91 7.63 2.56
C SER A 30 -8.33 8.76 1.73
N GLY A 31 -9.18 9.50 1.02
CA GLY A 31 -8.78 10.65 0.20
C GLY A 31 -8.75 11.97 0.96
N GLU A 32 -7.86 12.86 0.57
CA GLU A 32 -7.80 14.25 1.04
C GLU A 32 -7.36 15.17 -0.10
N LEU A 33 -8.13 16.24 -0.31
CA LEU A 33 -7.80 17.26 -1.29
C LEU A 33 -7.09 18.44 -0.61
N LYS A 34 -5.88 18.73 -1.06
CA LYS A 34 -5.16 19.95 -0.68
C LYS A 34 -5.55 21.09 -1.62
N LYS A 35 -6.14 22.15 -1.08
CA LYS A 35 -6.74 23.23 -1.87
C LYS A 35 -5.74 24.02 -2.73
N GLU A 36 -4.53 24.24 -2.24
CA GLU A 36 -3.51 25.00 -2.99
C GLU A 36 -2.09 24.50 -2.62
N VAL A 37 -1.25 24.45 -3.63
CA VAL A 37 0.20 24.34 -3.48
C VAL A 37 0.74 25.76 -3.40
N THR A 38 1.12 26.21 -2.21
CA THR A 38 1.81 27.47 -1.98
C THR A 38 3.28 27.20 -1.67
N ASP A 39 4.14 28.18 -1.96
CA ASP A 39 5.58 28.09 -1.68
C ASP A 39 5.88 27.78 -0.21
N GLU A 40 5.01 28.22 0.70
CA GLU A 40 5.14 27.99 2.14
C GLU A 40 4.73 26.56 2.57
N ASN A 41 3.82 25.92 1.86
CA ASN A 41 3.25 24.61 2.24
C ASN A 41 3.87 23.41 1.51
N GLY A 42 4.66 23.65 0.45
CA GLY A 42 5.25 22.60 -0.37
C GLY A 42 4.22 21.61 -0.97
N LEU A 43 4.72 20.53 -1.59
CA LEU A 43 3.92 19.45 -2.20
C LEU A 43 3.63 18.29 -1.24
N SER A 44 3.66 18.51 0.07
CA SER A 44 3.43 17.44 1.04
C SER A 44 2.35 17.80 2.05
N VAL A 45 1.64 16.77 2.52
CA VAL A 45 0.65 16.88 3.60
C VAL A 45 1.07 15.98 4.75
N SER A 46 1.17 16.56 5.94
CA SER A 46 1.48 15.80 7.16
C SER A 46 0.19 15.22 7.76
N VAL A 47 0.07 13.91 7.75
CA VAL A 47 -1.05 13.16 8.33
C VAL A 47 -0.66 12.67 9.71
N LYS A 48 -1.40 13.07 10.75
CA LYS A 48 -1.15 12.63 12.13
C LYS A 48 -1.65 11.20 12.33
N ARG A 49 -0.88 10.40 13.04
CA ARG A 49 -1.32 9.09 13.52
C ARG A 49 -2.15 9.23 14.79
N PRO A 50 -3.20 8.39 14.97
CA PRO A 50 -3.95 8.39 16.21
C PRO A 50 -3.04 8.07 17.40
N PRO A 51 -3.16 8.79 18.53
CA PRO A 51 -2.45 8.42 19.75
C PRO A 51 -2.97 7.09 20.29
N ARG A 52 -2.08 6.33 20.93
CA ARG A 52 -2.42 5.12 21.68
C ARG A 52 -1.90 5.26 23.10
N PHE A 53 -2.58 4.64 24.05
CA PHE A 53 -2.21 4.62 25.45
C PHE A 53 -1.97 3.19 25.90
N ALA A 54 -0.95 2.98 26.72
CA ALA A 54 -0.70 1.69 27.33
C ALA A 54 -1.83 1.39 28.33
N ARG A 55 -2.28 0.13 28.34
CA ARG A 55 -3.21 -0.33 29.36
C ARG A 55 -2.50 -0.38 30.70
N ASN A 56 -3.07 0.24 31.71
CA ASN A 56 -2.54 0.27 33.04
C ASN A 56 -3.65 -0.15 34.02
N ASP A 57 -3.64 -1.42 34.40
CA ASP A 57 -4.64 -1.98 35.31
C ASP A 57 -4.10 -1.93 36.76
N SER A 58 -4.77 -1.19 37.61
CA SER A 58 -4.53 -1.22 39.04
C SER A 58 -5.78 -1.67 39.78
N SER A 59 -5.66 -2.63 40.68
CA SER A 59 -6.74 -3.06 41.54
C SER A 59 -6.99 -2.10 42.73
N ALA A 60 -6.06 -1.18 42.98
CA ALA A 60 -6.14 -0.22 44.07
C ALA A 60 -6.52 1.17 43.54
N MET A 61 -7.69 1.68 43.95
CA MET A 61 -8.17 3.01 43.59
C MET A 61 -7.29 4.14 44.13
N SER A 62 -6.44 3.85 45.12
CA SER A 62 -5.47 4.76 45.72
C SER A 62 -4.09 4.71 45.06
N ALA A 63 -3.83 3.83 44.08
CA ALA A 63 -2.54 3.79 43.40
C ALA A 63 -2.34 5.07 42.58
N ALA A 64 -1.28 5.80 42.86
CA ALA A 64 -0.90 6.95 42.05
C ALA A 64 -0.51 6.45 40.66
N LEU A 65 -1.37 6.70 39.65
CA LEU A 65 -1.07 6.46 38.26
C LEU A 65 -0.28 7.65 37.72
N ALA A 66 0.92 7.41 37.20
CA ALA A 66 1.64 8.42 36.46
C ALA A 66 0.89 8.78 35.19
N ALA A 67 0.80 10.07 34.86
CA ALA A 67 0.22 10.52 33.60
C ALA A 67 1.05 10.00 32.44
N GLN A 68 0.39 9.39 31.43
CA GLN A 68 1.06 8.94 30.22
C GLN A 68 1.28 10.09 29.25
N ASP A 69 2.45 10.14 28.65
CA ASP A 69 2.76 11.10 27.60
C ASP A 69 1.96 10.81 26.32
N ILE A 70 1.42 11.85 25.71
CA ILE A 70 0.77 11.75 24.40
C ILE A 70 1.86 11.82 23.32
N VAL A 71 2.27 10.66 22.81
CA VAL A 71 3.24 10.57 21.73
C VAL A 71 2.51 10.37 20.41
N THR A 72 2.46 11.42 19.58
CA THR A 72 1.86 11.36 18.25
C THR A 72 2.95 11.34 17.17
N GLY A 73 2.81 10.43 16.22
CA GLY A 73 3.60 10.42 14.99
C GLY A 73 2.88 11.16 13.86
N SER A 74 3.61 11.54 12.84
CA SER A 74 3.05 12.09 11.61
C SER A 74 3.75 11.48 10.41
N VAL A 75 2.99 11.16 9.36
CA VAL A 75 3.52 10.68 8.09
C VAL A 75 3.34 11.78 7.06
N ASN A 76 4.41 12.13 6.36
CA ASN A 76 4.34 13.08 5.27
C ASN A 76 3.98 12.36 3.97
N VAL A 77 2.82 12.70 3.41
CA VAL A 77 2.40 12.25 2.09
C VAL A 77 2.85 13.29 1.08
N ALA A 78 3.83 12.96 0.25
CA ALA A 78 4.31 13.85 -0.81
C ALA A 78 3.49 13.63 -2.08
N CYS A 79 3.03 14.72 -2.71
CA CYS A 79 2.41 14.71 -4.04
C CYS A 79 3.51 14.72 -5.09
N ASP A 80 4.11 13.58 -5.37
CA ASP A 80 5.24 13.40 -6.27
C ASP A 80 4.88 12.66 -7.57
N GLN A 81 3.66 12.15 -7.65
CA GLN A 81 3.17 11.42 -8.81
C GLN A 81 2.36 12.33 -9.72
N TYR A 82 2.64 12.25 -11.00
CA TYR A 82 2.01 13.07 -12.02
C TYR A 82 1.33 12.20 -13.07
N ALA A 83 0.00 12.11 -13.00
CA ALA A 83 -0.80 11.44 -14.00
C ALA A 83 -1.19 12.44 -15.10
N LYS A 84 -1.02 12.06 -16.35
CA LYS A 84 -1.37 12.91 -17.50
C LYS A 84 -1.85 12.08 -18.68
N VAL A 85 -2.83 12.62 -19.37
CA VAL A 85 -3.21 12.20 -20.72
C VAL A 85 -3.29 13.43 -21.59
N HIS A 86 -2.67 13.37 -22.76
CA HIS A 86 -2.65 14.49 -23.69
C HIS A 86 -2.97 13.98 -25.09
N ILE A 87 -3.83 14.68 -25.78
CA ILE A 87 -4.34 14.34 -27.10
C ILE A 87 -4.09 15.53 -28.00
N SER A 88 -3.49 15.30 -29.15
CA SER A 88 -3.30 16.29 -30.20
C SER A 88 -4.19 15.93 -31.40
N VAL A 89 -4.96 16.89 -31.86
CA VAL A 89 -5.86 16.74 -33.00
C VAL A 89 -5.47 17.76 -34.06
N GLY A 90 -5.24 17.30 -35.29
CA GLY A 90 -4.89 18.18 -36.39
C GLY A 90 -6.07 19.11 -36.83
N ASP A 91 -5.76 20.27 -37.41
CA ASP A 91 -6.76 21.26 -37.77
C ASP A 91 -7.85 20.72 -38.71
N ILE A 92 -7.47 19.86 -39.66
CA ILE A 92 -8.43 19.24 -40.62
C ILE A 92 -9.34 18.23 -39.92
N GLU A 93 -8.80 17.44 -38.99
CA GLU A 93 -9.57 16.46 -38.20
C GLU A 93 -10.49 17.16 -37.22
N TYR A 94 -10.07 18.29 -36.66
CA TYR A 94 -10.84 19.07 -35.72
C TYR A 94 -12.16 19.59 -36.37
N VAL A 95 -12.10 20.06 -37.62
CA VAL A 95 -13.27 20.55 -38.32
C VAL A 95 -14.26 19.45 -38.72
N GLN A 96 -13.75 18.24 -39.02
CA GLN A 96 -14.57 17.13 -39.53
C GLN A 96 -15.16 16.23 -38.44
N SER A 97 -14.48 16.01 -37.30
CA SER A 97 -14.81 14.91 -36.37
C SER A 97 -14.81 15.31 -34.90
N TYR A 98 -14.50 16.55 -34.54
CA TYR A 98 -14.29 16.96 -33.16
C TYR A 98 -15.43 16.61 -32.19
N ASN A 99 -16.66 16.78 -32.60
CA ASN A 99 -17.83 16.52 -31.75
C ASN A 99 -18.11 15.04 -31.53
N GLU A 100 -17.69 14.16 -32.41
CA GLU A 100 -17.86 12.69 -32.25
C GLU A 100 -16.68 12.06 -31.54
N LEU A 101 -15.44 12.46 -31.87
CA LEU A 101 -14.22 11.90 -31.29
C LEU A 101 -14.10 12.17 -29.79
N MET A 102 -14.48 13.35 -29.33
CA MET A 102 -14.37 13.76 -27.92
C MET A 102 -15.54 13.30 -27.07
N ARG A 103 -16.69 12.97 -27.66
CA ARG A 103 -17.89 12.66 -26.87
C ARG A 103 -17.93 11.28 -26.21
N ASN A 104 -17.35 10.26 -26.77
CA ASN A 104 -17.62 8.90 -26.27
C ASN A 104 -16.40 7.99 -26.04
N GLU A 105 -15.55 7.74 -27.02
CA GLU A 105 -14.52 6.69 -26.88
C GLU A 105 -13.17 7.22 -26.43
N THR A 106 -12.73 8.35 -26.98
CA THR A 106 -11.43 8.94 -26.65
C THR A 106 -11.38 9.41 -25.21
N MET A 107 -12.43 10.08 -24.71
CA MET A 107 -12.50 10.50 -23.31
C MET A 107 -12.60 9.31 -22.35
N LYS A 108 -13.34 8.26 -22.70
CA LYS A 108 -13.40 7.04 -21.89
C LYS A 108 -12.04 6.35 -21.82
N SER A 109 -11.32 6.27 -22.93
CA SER A 109 -9.97 5.69 -22.97
C SER A 109 -8.97 6.54 -22.17
N ALA A 110 -9.04 7.88 -22.29
CA ALA A 110 -8.21 8.78 -21.51
C ALA A 110 -8.50 8.68 -20.00
N ALA A 111 -9.77 8.61 -19.63
CA ALA A 111 -10.20 8.42 -18.24
C ALA A 111 -9.73 7.07 -17.66
N SER A 112 -9.80 6.01 -18.49
CA SER A 112 -9.26 4.70 -18.12
C SER A 112 -7.77 4.76 -17.83
N THR A 113 -7.02 5.43 -18.68
CA THR A 113 -5.56 5.58 -18.50
C THR A 113 -5.22 6.34 -17.22
N LEU A 114 -5.94 7.44 -16.93
CA LEU A 114 -5.76 8.18 -15.68
C LEU A 114 -6.10 7.32 -14.46
N ALA A 115 -7.25 6.66 -14.47
CA ALA A 115 -7.67 5.79 -13.36
C ALA A 115 -6.66 4.66 -13.10
N HIS A 116 -6.12 4.04 -14.15
CA HIS A 116 -5.08 3.02 -14.01
C HIS A 116 -3.77 3.56 -13.43
N GLN A 117 -3.37 4.80 -13.75
CA GLN A 117 -2.19 5.43 -13.17
C GLN A 117 -2.37 5.65 -11.66
N PHE A 118 -3.55 6.11 -11.22
CA PHE A 118 -3.88 6.24 -9.81
C PHE A 118 -3.87 4.89 -9.09
N ASP A 119 -4.59 3.92 -9.61
CA ASP A 119 -4.72 2.60 -8.99
C ASP A 119 -3.38 1.85 -8.92
N ALA A 120 -2.55 1.93 -9.95
CA ALA A 120 -1.22 1.31 -9.97
C ALA A 120 -0.30 1.88 -8.89
N HIS A 121 -0.34 3.21 -8.66
CA HIS A 121 0.45 3.81 -7.60
C HIS A 121 -0.05 3.41 -6.20
N LEU A 122 -1.36 3.41 -5.99
CA LEU A 122 -1.98 2.99 -4.74
C LEU A 122 -1.67 1.52 -4.41
N GLN A 123 -1.70 0.64 -5.40
CA GLN A 123 -1.38 -0.78 -5.22
C GLN A 123 0.08 -1.01 -4.80
N ARG A 124 1.01 -0.13 -5.15
CA ARG A 124 2.39 -0.20 -4.63
C ARG A 124 2.44 0.05 -3.12
N GLN A 125 1.56 0.91 -2.58
CA GLN A 125 1.47 1.13 -1.14
C GLN A 125 0.90 -0.08 -0.41
N VAL A 126 -0.01 -0.83 -1.05
CA VAL A 126 -0.56 -2.09 -0.52
C VAL A 126 0.53 -3.12 -0.27
N ALA A 127 1.57 -3.18 -1.09
CA ALA A 127 2.70 -4.10 -0.91
C ALA A 127 3.53 -3.83 0.36
N LYS A 128 3.40 -2.65 0.98
CA LYS A 128 4.10 -2.29 2.22
C LYS A 128 3.50 -2.95 3.47
N PHE A 129 2.29 -3.51 3.41
CA PHE A 129 1.69 -4.17 4.57
C PHE A 129 2.48 -5.40 5.00
N PRO A 130 2.90 -5.50 6.26
CA PRO A 130 3.71 -6.60 6.75
C PRO A 130 2.90 -7.87 6.98
N GLY A 131 1.60 -7.74 7.31
CA GLY A 131 0.74 -8.89 7.52
C GLY A 131 0.78 -9.85 6.33
N TYR A 132 0.80 -11.15 6.56
CA TYR A 132 0.77 -12.18 5.53
C TYR A 132 -0.03 -13.39 5.99
N VAL A 133 -0.93 -13.85 5.16
CA VAL A 133 -1.69 -15.09 5.34
C VAL A 133 -1.58 -15.90 4.06
N GLY A 134 -1.12 -17.12 4.18
CA GLY A 134 -0.97 -18.06 3.06
C GLY A 134 0.09 -19.11 3.37
N THR A 135 0.08 -20.19 2.61
CA THR A 135 1.01 -21.33 2.77
C THR A 135 1.94 -21.50 1.58
N SER A 136 1.99 -20.54 0.65
CA SER A 136 2.82 -20.65 -0.55
C SER A 136 4.30 -20.74 -0.19
N THR A 137 4.80 -21.99 -0.07
CA THR A 137 6.19 -22.32 0.21
C THR A 137 6.87 -23.06 -0.95
N THR A 138 6.12 -23.41 -2.00
CA THR A 138 6.64 -24.20 -3.10
C THR A 138 6.99 -23.36 -4.32
N ALA A 139 8.12 -23.66 -4.94
CA ALA A 139 8.61 -22.98 -6.13
C ALA A 139 7.77 -23.20 -7.40
N THR A 140 6.91 -24.20 -7.39
CA THR A 140 6.12 -24.60 -8.55
C THR A 140 4.80 -23.86 -8.67
N ASP A 141 4.39 -23.11 -7.64
CA ASP A 141 3.14 -22.40 -7.61
C ASP A 141 3.30 -21.00 -7.05
N PRO A 142 3.81 -20.05 -7.87
CA PRO A 142 4.07 -18.69 -7.44
C PRO A 142 2.76 -17.94 -7.26
N GLY A 143 2.29 -17.91 -6.00
CA GLY A 143 1.11 -17.16 -5.63
C GLY A 143 -0.16 -17.83 -6.06
N ASN A 144 -0.45 -19.00 -5.46
CA ASN A 144 -1.74 -19.67 -5.58
C ASN A 144 -2.86 -18.66 -5.51
N ASN A 145 -3.81 -18.81 -6.39
CA ASN A 145 -5.03 -18.04 -6.35
C ASN A 145 -5.74 -18.25 -5.02
N ILE A 146 -6.41 -17.23 -4.56
CA ILE A 146 -7.23 -17.34 -3.35
C ILE A 146 -8.46 -18.20 -3.68
N GLY A 147 -8.40 -19.47 -3.35
CA GLY A 147 -9.42 -20.46 -3.72
C GLY A 147 -10.57 -20.58 -2.72
N ALA A 148 -10.41 -20.08 -1.50
CA ALA A 148 -11.39 -20.35 -0.46
C ALA A 148 -11.74 -19.13 0.40
N PRO A 149 -13.02 -18.97 0.80
CA PRO A 149 -13.44 -17.95 1.77
C PRO A 149 -12.74 -18.05 3.13
N SER A 150 -12.23 -19.24 3.48
CA SER A 150 -11.50 -19.48 4.73
C SER A 150 -10.21 -18.65 4.86
N GLU A 151 -9.60 -18.25 3.76
CA GLU A 151 -8.40 -17.40 3.76
C GLU A 151 -8.73 -15.99 4.22
N PHE A 152 -9.88 -15.47 3.83
CA PHE A 152 -10.40 -14.20 4.33
C PHE A 152 -10.72 -14.23 5.83
N ASN A 153 -11.21 -15.37 6.36
CA ASN A 153 -11.42 -15.57 7.79
C ASN A 153 -10.10 -15.45 8.56
N ARG A 154 -9.02 -16.05 8.04
CA ARG A 154 -7.69 -15.96 8.66
C ARG A 154 -7.15 -14.53 8.63
N VAL A 155 -7.34 -13.82 7.52
CA VAL A 155 -6.94 -12.41 7.40
C VAL A 155 -7.71 -11.54 8.38
N HIS A 156 -9.03 -11.69 8.43
CA HIS A 156 -9.87 -10.96 9.36
C HIS A 156 -9.44 -11.21 10.81
N THR A 157 -9.24 -12.47 11.21
CA THR A 157 -8.76 -12.82 12.54
C THR A 157 -7.42 -12.16 12.84
N LYS A 158 -6.49 -12.14 11.88
CA LYS A 158 -5.17 -11.51 12.05
C LYS A 158 -5.28 -10.00 12.24
N LEU A 159 -6.12 -9.33 11.45
CA LEU A 159 -6.37 -7.89 11.57
C LEU A 159 -7.02 -7.55 12.93
N MET A 160 -7.99 -8.34 13.38
CA MET A 160 -8.63 -8.15 14.69
C MET A 160 -7.64 -8.33 15.84
N ASN A 161 -6.77 -9.32 15.77
CA ASN A 161 -5.71 -9.56 16.77
C ASN A 161 -4.70 -8.39 16.83
N LEU A 162 -4.46 -7.70 15.72
CA LEU A 162 -3.64 -6.49 15.68
C LEU A 162 -4.38 -5.22 16.13
N GLY A 163 -5.67 -5.35 16.44
CA GLY A 163 -6.46 -4.25 16.97
C GLY A 163 -7.02 -3.31 15.91
N VAL A 164 -7.15 -3.75 14.67
CA VAL A 164 -7.79 -2.99 13.58
C VAL A 164 -9.30 -2.87 13.86
N PRO A 165 -9.93 -1.71 13.60
CA PRO A 165 -11.40 -1.60 13.67
C PRO A 165 -12.09 -2.57 12.70
N ASN A 166 -13.20 -3.15 13.12
CA ASN A 166 -13.95 -4.14 12.32
C ASN A 166 -14.79 -3.55 11.18
N SER A 167 -14.88 -2.22 11.10
CA SER A 167 -15.60 -1.52 10.04
C SER A 167 -14.68 -1.19 8.86
N ASP A 168 -15.26 -1.07 7.66
CA ASP A 168 -14.56 -0.55 6.47
C ASP A 168 -13.27 -1.29 6.07
N ILE A 169 -13.25 -2.61 6.26
CA ILE A 169 -12.17 -3.45 5.75
C ILE A 169 -12.45 -3.76 4.28
N LYS A 170 -11.52 -3.41 3.42
CA LYS A 170 -11.58 -3.60 1.98
C LYS A 170 -10.44 -4.49 1.52
N SER A 171 -10.65 -5.20 0.42
CA SER A 171 -9.63 -6.06 -0.19
C SER A 171 -9.57 -5.88 -1.69
N THR A 172 -8.37 -5.97 -2.25
CA THR A 172 -8.17 -6.12 -3.69
C THR A 172 -7.66 -7.51 -4.01
N ILE A 173 -8.27 -8.14 -5.01
CA ILE A 173 -7.98 -9.47 -5.50
C ILE A 173 -7.83 -9.44 -7.02
N LEU A 174 -7.24 -10.48 -7.60
CA LEU A 174 -7.20 -10.66 -9.05
C LEU A 174 -8.55 -11.19 -9.58
N PHE A 175 -8.75 -11.08 -10.88
CA PHE A 175 -9.93 -11.68 -11.52
C PHE A 175 -9.93 -13.22 -11.44
N ASP A 176 -8.74 -13.83 -11.51
CA ASP A 176 -8.55 -15.27 -11.36
C ASP A 176 -8.94 -15.75 -9.96
N ASP A 177 -8.55 -15.00 -8.91
CA ASP A 177 -8.98 -15.27 -7.53
C ASP A 177 -10.51 -15.18 -7.40
N ALA A 178 -11.10 -14.16 -8.01
CA ALA A 178 -12.55 -13.99 -7.99
C ALA A 178 -13.29 -15.12 -8.68
N GLU A 179 -12.70 -15.73 -9.72
CA GLU A 179 -13.23 -16.92 -10.39
C GLU A 179 -13.19 -18.13 -9.47
N GLU A 180 -12.04 -18.40 -8.85
CA GLU A 180 -11.88 -19.57 -7.96
C GLU A 180 -12.76 -19.46 -6.70
N ILE A 181 -12.85 -18.28 -6.10
CA ILE A 181 -13.74 -18.04 -4.95
C ILE A 181 -15.19 -18.30 -5.35
N ARG A 182 -15.64 -17.80 -6.51
CA ARG A 182 -17.00 -18.07 -7.02
C ARG A 182 -17.20 -19.55 -7.27
N GLY A 183 -16.20 -20.24 -7.86
CA GLY A 183 -16.22 -21.68 -8.09
C GLY A 183 -16.37 -22.47 -6.79
N SER A 184 -15.63 -22.11 -5.74
CA SER A 184 -15.73 -22.77 -4.44
C SER A 184 -17.07 -22.54 -3.74
N LEU A 185 -17.66 -21.35 -3.90
CA LEU A 185 -18.98 -21.03 -3.36
C LEU A 185 -20.13 -21.79 -4.08
N ILE A 186 -20.00 -22.01 -5.40
CA ILE A 186 -20.97 -22.78 -6.19
C ILE A 186 -21.00 -24.25 -5.77
N GLY A 187 -19.82 -24.81 -5.43
CA GLY A 187 -19.70 -26.18 -4.92
C GLY A 187 -20.23 -26.39 -3.50
N GLY A 188 -20.43 -25.32 -2.76
CA GLY A 188 -20.94 -25.34 -1.38
C GLY A 188 -22.48 -25.29 -1.35
N ASN A 189 -23.08 -25.99 -0.42
CA ASN A 189 -24.53 -26.12 -0.28
C ASN A 189 -25.18 -24.97 0.50
N ILE A 190 -24.82 -23.72 0.22
CA ILE A 190 -25.29 -22.51 0.95
C ILE A 190 -26.28 -21.76 0.06
N ASP A 191 -27.58 -21.94 0.26
CA ASP A 191 -28.67 -21.51 -0.63
C ASP A 191 -28.70 -19.99 -0.98
N GLY A 192 -28.45 -19.11 -0.06
CA GLY A 192 -28.62 -17.66 -0.31
C GLY A 192 -27.41 -16.98 -0.96
N VAL A 193 -26.20 -17.36 -0.57
CA VAL A 193 -24.93 -16.77 -1.03
C VAL A 193 -24.59 -17.27 -2.43
N ASN A 194 -24.82 -18.54 -2.69
CA ASN A 194 -24.59 -19.18 -3.99
C ASN A 194 -25.47 -18.57 -5.10
N ARG A 195 -26.72 -18.29 -4.79
CA ARG A 195 -27.63 -17.66 -5.73
C ARG A 195 -27.18 -16.28 -6.17
N THR A 196 -26.69 -15.47 -5.24
CA THR A 196 -26.17 -14.12 -5.54
C THR A 196 -24.88 -14.18 -6.33
N ALA A 197 -23.98 -15.12 -6.04
CA ALA A 197 -22.74 -15.32 -6.79
C ALA A 197 -23.02 -15.79 -8.23
N LEU A 198 -23.98 -16.70 -8.41
CA LEU A 198 -24.41 -17.21 -9.72
C LEU A 198 -25.12 -16.14 -10.56
N GLU A 199 -26.13 -15.48 -9.98
CA GLU A 199 -26.97 -14.52 -10.73
C GLU A 199 -26.25 -13.23 -11.07
N LYS A 200 -25.38 -12.73 -10.18
CA LYS A 200 -24.73 -11.41 -10.34
C LYS A 200 -23.26 -11.48 -10.68
N ALA A 201 -22.66 -12.67 -10.74
CA ALA A 201 -21.22 -12.88 -10.92
C ALA A 201 -20.35 -12.00 -9.97
N ARG A 202 -20.86 -11.71 -8.78
CA ARG A 202 -20.23 -10.85 -7.77
C ARG A 202 -19.67 -11.70 -6.64
N VAL A 203 -18.44 -11.40 -6.22
CA VAL A 203 -17.89 -11.98 -5.00
C VAL A 203 -18.66 -11.39 -3.81
N PRO A 204 -19.28 -12.20 -2.96
CA PRO A 204 -20.00 -11.71 -1.78
C PRO A 204 -19.03 -11.15 -0.74
N MET A 205 -19.53 -10.36 0.20
CA MET A 205 -18.77 -9.97 1.39
C MET A 205 -18.42 -11.22 2.19
N MET A 206 -17.15 -11.42 2.49
CA MET A 206 -16.63 -12.56 3.22
C MET A 206 -15.97 -12.08 4.50
N SER A 207 -16.40 -12.61 5.65
CA SER A 207 -15.80 -12.25 6.96
C SER A 207 -15.72 -10.73 7.20
N GLU A 208 -16.76 -9.99 6.83
CA GLU A 208 -16.82 -8.53 6.92
C GLU A 208 -15.81 -7.77 6.04
N ILE A 209 -15.18 -8.47 5.08
CA ILE A 209 -14.27 -7.93 4.09
C ILE A 209 -14.98 -7.83 2.75
N ASP A 210 -15.03 -6.61 2.19
CA ASP A 210 -15.47 -6.38 0.82
C ASP A 210 -14.31 -6.58 -0.14
N ALA A 211 -14.41 -7.57 -1.02
CA ALA A 211 -13.38 -7.87 -2.02
C ALA A 211 -13.73 -7.27 -3.40
N TYR A 212 -12.75 -6.58 -3.98
CA TYR A 212 -12.84 -5.95 -5.29
C TYR A 212 -11.79 -6.51 -6.23
N ALA A 213 -12.23 -6.97 -7.40
CA ALA A 213 -11.32 -7.52 -8.40
C ALA A 213 -10.64 -6.39 -9.20
N THR A 214 -9.32 -6.48 -9.37
CA THR A 214 -8.52 -5.55 -10.16
C THR A 214 -7.35 -6.27 -10.81
N GLN A 215 -6.89 -5.80 -11.97
CA GLN A 215 -5.67 -6.29 -12.60
C GLN A 215 -4.39 -5.57 -12.10
N GLN A 216 -4.55 -4.49 -11.33
CA GLN A 216 -3.44 -3.62 -10.91
C GLN A 216 -2.65 -4.16 -9.71
N CYS A 217 -2.96 -5.39 -9.24
CA CYS A 217 -2.18 -6.01 -8.17
C CYS A 217 -0.71 -6.18 -8.58
N PRO A 218 0.25 -5.57 -7.86
CA PRO A 218 1.65 -5.64 -8.23
C PRO A 218 2.22 -7.04 -8.01
N SER A 219 3.32 -7.34 -8.68
CA SER A 219 4.08 -8.56 -8.46
C SER A 219 5.35 -8.25 -7.67
N VAL A 220 5.68 -9.12 -6.73
CA VAL A 220 6.95 -9.12 -6.01
C VAL A 220 7.69 -10.40 -6.31
N THR A 221 8.89 -10.24 -6.86
CA THR A 221 9.80 -11.33 -7.20
C THR A 221 10.89 -11.41 -6.13
N ASN A 222 11.13 -12.60 -5.61
CA ASN A 222 12.19 -12.81 -4.64
C ASN A 222 13.57 -12.69 -5.28
N GLY A 223 14.54 -12.22 -4.52
CA GLY A 223 15.94 -12.15 -4.93
C GLY A 223 16.62 -13.51 -5.01
N THR A 224 17.90 -13.50 -5.35
CA THR A 224 18.73 -14.70 -5.65
C THR A 224 19.30 -15.32 -4.38
N ARG A 225 18.46 -15.68 -3.40
CA ARG A 225 18.93 -16.33 -2.17
C ARG A 225 19.38 -17.76 -2.41
N VAL A 226 20.42 -18.19 -1.71
CA VAL A 226 20.93 -19.56 -1.79
C VAL A 226 20.35 -20.38 -0.64
N SER A 227 19.74 -21.53 -0.92
CA SER A 227 19.12 -22.39 0.11
C SER A 227 20.11 -22.93 1.15
N ALA A 228 21.40 -22.92 0.84
CA ALA A 228 22.44 -23.42 1.74
C ALA A 228 22.93 -22.37 2.76
N SER A 229 22.59 -21.08 2.58
CA SER A 229 22.96 -20.01 3.50
C SER A 229 21.69 -19.36 4.06
N THR A 230 21.61 -19.34 5.37
CA THR A 230 20.48 -18.72 6.10
C THR A 230 20.85 -17.28 6.39
N SER A 231 19.98 -16.33 6.05
CA SER A 231 20.14 -14.96 6.55
C SER A 231 20.04 -14.97 8.04
N LEU A 232 20.97 -14.34 8.72
CA LEU A 232 20.98 -14.20 10.19
C LEU A 232 20.89 -12.71 10.53
N VAL A 233 20.47 -12.43 11.73
CA VAL A 233 20.48 -11.07 12.28
C VAL A 233 21.89 -10.77 12.78
N ASP A 234 22.49 -9.67 12.29
CA ASP A 234 23.77 -9.19 12.80
C ASP A 234 23.57 -8.06 13.81
N GLY A 235 24.11 -8.26 15.01
CA GLY A 235 24.08 -7.29 16.11
C GLY A 235 23.24 -7.72 17.29
N GLY A 236 23.62 -7.22 18.47
CA GLY A 236 22.98 -7.58 19.74
C GLY A 236 21.67 -6.82 19.96
N SER A 237 20.59 -7.55 20.26
CA SER A 237 19.33 -7.01 20.79
C SER A 237 18.76 -5.81 19.99
N LEU A 238 18.48 -6.07 18.73
CA LEU A 238 17.99 -5.02 17.82
C LEU A 238 16.52 -4.69 18.10
N SER A 239 16.26 -3.58 18.74
CA SER A 239 14.95 -2.95 18.91
C SER A 239 15.09 -1.45 18.85
N VAL A 240 13.99 -0.76 18.56
CA VAL A 240 13.96 0.70 18.49
C VAL A 240 12.84 1.26 19.36
N ASN A 241 12.99 2.50 19.79
CA ASN A 241 11.94 3.19 20.53
C ASN A 241 10.90 3.78 19.56
N TYR A 242 9.63 3.71 19.93
CA TYR A 242 8.58 4.32 19.13
C TYR A 242 8.81 5.81 18.88
N ARG A 243 9.34 6.53 19.87
CA ARG A 243 9.61 7.97 19.77
C ARG A 243 10.55 8.33 18.63
N ASP A 244 11.51 7.45 18.32
CA ASP A 244 12.49 7.64 17.25
C ASP A 244 11.91 7.36 15.86
N VAL A 245 11.02 6.35 15.77
CA VAL A 245 10.44 5.88 14.50
C VAL A 245 8.99 6.30 14.28
N LYS A 246 8.42 7.14 15.14
CA LYS A 246 7.02 7.57 15.09
C LYS A 246 6.56 8.18 13.76
N SER A 247 7.48 8.78 13.02
CA SER A 247 7.19 9.43 11.73
C SER A 247 7.62 8.62 10.52
N THR A 248 8.57 7.71 10.67
CA THR A 248 9.14 6.91 9.57
C THR A 248 8.52 5.52 9.47
N ASN A 249 8.22 4.89 10.62
CA ASN A 249 7.62 3.56 10.73
C ASN A 249 8.45 2.43 10.13
N TYR A 250 9.76 2.61 10.07
CA TYR A 250 10.72 1.58 9.68
C TYR A 250 11.97 1.67 10.57
N GLN A 251 12.75 0.60 10.58
CA GLN A 251 14.08 0.56 11.20
C GLN A 251 15.08 -0.11 10.27
N THR A 252 16.37 0.10 10.54
CA THR A 252 17.46 -0.63 9.91
C THR A 252 17.68 -1.94 10.67
N LEU A 253 17.71 -3.04 9.94
CA LEU A 253 18.08 -4.37 10.41
C LEU A 253 19.36 -4.78 9.70
N HIS A 254 20.42 -5.01 10.46
CA HIS A 254 21.67 -5.56 9.93
C HIS A 254 21.52 -7.07 9.78
N ILE A 255 21.95 -7.60 8.64
CA ILE A 255 21.90 -9.03 8.33
C ILE A 255 23.25 -9.52 7.82
N ASP A 256 23.57 -10.77 8.14
CA ASP A 256 24.73 -11.50 7.68
C ASP A 256 24.39 -12.96 7.29
N GLY A 257 25.41 -13.80 7.16
CA GLY A 257 25.25 -15.24 6.91
C GLY A 257 24.91 -15.61 5.46
N GLN A 258 24.70 -14.64 4.57
CA GLN A 258 24.47 -14.88 3.15
C GLN A 258 25.77 -15.01 2.39
N SER A 259 25.69 -15.55 1.17
CA SER A 259 26.83 -15.51 0.24
C SER A 259 26.97 -14.11 -0.35
N SER A 260 28.20 -13.74 -0.73
CA SER A 260 28.45 -12.48 -1.47
C SER A 260 27.64 -12.41 -2.75
N GLY A 261 27.09 -11.24 -3.04
CA GLY A 261 26.37 -10.96 -4.28
C GLY A 261 24.94 -11.51 -4.34
N VAL A 262 24.42 -12.03 -3.23
CA VAL A 262 23.02 -12.43 -3.11
C VAL A 262 22.14 -11.19 -3.08
N THR A 263 20.97 -11.25 -3.71
CA THR A 263 20.02 -10.13 -3.72
C THR A 263 18.80 -10.41 -2.86
N ILE A 264 18.31 -9.35 -2.18
CA ILE A 264 17.03 -9.31 -1.49
C ILE A 264 16.26 -8.15 -2.11
N ASN A 265 15.04 -8.38 -2.55
CA ASN A 265 14.29 -7.37 -3.29
C ASN A 265 13.34 -6.57 -2.38
N VAL A 266 13.14 -5.28 -2.73
CA VAL A 266 12.13 -4.45 -2.09
C VAL A 266 10.74 -5.07 -2.26
N GLY A 267 10.00 -5.18 -1.16
CA GLY A 267 8.69 -5.82 -1.09
C GLY A 267 8.74 -7.28 -0.61
N GLU A 268 9.92 -7.88 -0.46
CA GLU A 268 10.04 -9.21 0.13
C GLU A 268 9.61 -9.20 1.59
N LYS A 269 9.17 -10.36 2.06
CA LYS A 269 8.72 -10.56 3.44
C LYS A 269 9.48 -11.67 4.09
N PHE A 270 9.69 -11.52 5.39
CA PHE A 270 10.39 -12.50 6.20
C PHE A 270 9.91 -12.46 7.65
N THR A 271 10.28 -13.47 8.39
CA THR A 271 10.11 -13.56 9.85
C THR A 271 11.47 -13.77 10.51
N ILE A 272 11.60 -13.34 11.75
CA ILE A 272 12.79 -13.54 12.60
C ILE A 272 12.46 -14.55 13.67
N GLU A 273 13.34 -15.47 13.93
CA GLU A 273 13.18 -16.48 14.97
C GLU A 273 12.96 -15.83 16.34
N ASN A 274 12.03 -16.37 17.12
CA ASN A 274 11.64 -15.89 18.46
C ASN A 274 11.08 -14.46 18.55
N VAL A 275 10.84 -13.78 17.44
CA VAL A 275 10.19 -12.47 17.41
C VAL A 275 8.72 -12.64 17.04
N TYR A 276 7.87 -12.74 18.06
CA TYR A 276 6.43 -12.94 17.89
C TYR A 276 5.71 -11.60 17.77
N ALA A 277 4.61 -11.56 17.03
CA ALA A 277 3.71 -10.42 16.99
C ALA A 277 3.10 -10.16 18.37
N TYR A 278 2.76 -8.91 18.66
CA TYR A 278 2.30 -8.49 19.98
C TYR A 278 0.95 -7.80 19.89
N ASP A 279 0.02 -8.24 20.74
CA ASP A 279 -1.25 -7.54 20.93
C ASP A 279 -1.09 -6.45 22.00
N TRP A 280 -1.02 -5.21 21.57
CA TRP A 280 -0.83 -4.06 22.45
C TRP A 280 -2.01 -3.79 23.39
N ARG A 281 -3.25 -4.24 23.02
CA ARG A 281 -4.45 -4.04 23.84
C ARG A 281 -4.46 -4.96 25.06
N ASN A 282 -4.19 -6.25 24.81
CA ASN A 282 -4.17 -7.27 25.86
C ASN A 282 -2.78 -7.42 26.49
N GLN A 283 -1.76 -6.79 25.89
CA GLN A 283 -0.37 -6.86 26.34
C GLN A 283 0.18 -8.29 26.38
N VAL A 284 -0.14 -9.08 25.35
CA VAL A 284 0.26 -10.49 25.25
C VAL A 284 0.89 -10.76 23.88
N ALA A 285 1.91 -11.62 23.88
CA ALA A 285 2.49 -12.14 22.64
C ALA A 285 1.47 -13.03 21.91
N LEU A 286 1.35 -12.83 20.60
CA LEU A 286 0.51 -13.66 19.73
C LEU A 286 1.23 -14.97 19.36
N PRO A 287 0.51 -16.05 19.02
CA PRO A 287 1.09 -17.37 18.76
C PRO A 287 1.77 -17.51 17.39
N TYR A 288 2.13 -16.41 16.75
CA TYR A 288 2.80 -16.41 15.44
C TYR A 288 3.89 -15.34 15.37
N LEU A 289 4.92 -15.63 14.58
CA LEU A 289 6.03 -14.71 14.36
C LEU A 289 5.57 -13.44 13.65
N GLN A 290 6.17 -12.31 14.01
CA GLN A 290 5.95 -11.06 13.30
C GLN A 290 6.54 -11.15 11.90
N VAL A 291 5.75 -10.78 10.90
CA VAL A 291 6.21 -10.66 9.52
C VAL A 291 6.70 -9.25 9.28
N PHE A 292 7.85 -9.14 8.63
CA PHE A 292 8.46 -7.88 8.25
C PHE A 292 8.49 -7.76 6.72
N THR A 293 8.34 -6.55 6.22
CA THR A 293 8.46 -6.22 4.78
C THR A 293 9.71 -5.39 4.56
N VAL A 294 10.49 -5.72 3.54
CA VAL A 294 11.66 -4.96 3.11
C VAL A 294 11.20 -3.73 2.32
N LEU A 295 11.52 -2.53 2.79
CA LEU A 295 11.18 -1.26 2.14
C LEU A 295 12.35 -0.65 1.36
N GLY A 296 13.56 -1.10 1.63
CA GLY A 296 14.81 -0.62 1.07
C GLY A 296 15.98 -1.19 1.83
N GLY A 297 17.17 -0.67 1.61
CA GLY A 297 18.35 -1.11 2.33
C GLY A 297 19.62 -0.48 1.80
N ALA A 298 20.75 -0.88 2.35
CA ALA A 298 22.07 -0.43 1.93
C ALA A 298 23.10 -1.55 2.03
N SER A 299 24.07 -1.55 1.13
CA SER A 299 25.28 -2.35 1.26
C SER A 299 26.42 -1.69 0.51
N THR A 300 27.65 -2.14 0.76
CA THR A 300 28.81 -1.66 -0.01
C THR A 300 28.76 -2.07 -1.48
N ALA A 301 28.02 -3.13 -1.82
CA ALA A 301 27.90 -3.64 -3.18
C ALA A 301 26.81 -2.92 -3.99
N SER A 302 25.66 -2.61 -3.39
CA SER A 302 24.53 -1.99 -4.09
C SER A 302 24.38 -0.49 -3.85
N GLY A 303 25.13 0.07 -2.90
CA GLY A 303 24.85 1.42 -2.40
C GLY A 303 23.54 1.46 -1.60
N THR A 304 22.91 2.64 -1.54
CA THR A 304 21.67 2.83 -0.78
C THR A 304 20.44 2.75 -1.68
N VAL A 305 19.55 1.80 -1.39
CA VAL A 305 18.21 1.70 -1.96
C VAL A 305 17.25 2.38 -0.98
N ALA A 306 16.76 3.56 -1.34
CA ALA A 306 15.94 4.38 -0.45
C ALA A 306 14.58 3.72 -0.13
N VAL A 307 14.02 4.05 1.02
CA VAL A 307 12.63 3.70 1.35
C VAL A 307 11.70 4.39 0.35
N GLY A 308 10.78 3.61 -0.23
CA GLY A 308 9.90 4.10 -1.31
C GLY A 308 10.41 3.79 -2.72
N SER A 309 11.58 3.15 -2.86
CA SER A 309 12.05 2.63 -4.14
C SER A 309 11.02 1.69 -4.77
N PRO A 310 11.03 1.54 -6.12
CA PRO A 310 10.13 0.61 -6.80
C PRO A 310 10.25 -0.82 -6.26
N LEU A 311 9.13 -1.55 -6.27
CA LEU A 311 9.14 -2.98 -5.95
C LEU A 311 10.13 -3.73 -6.85
N ASN A 312 10.70 -4.81 -6.32
CA ASN A 312 11.73 -5.62 -6.99
C ASN A 312 13.08 -4.91 -7.21
N THR A 313 13.32 -3.76 -6.60
CA THR A 313 14.67 -3.16 -6.60
C THR A 313 15.59 -4.03 -5.73
N PRO A 314 16.71 -4.56 -6.30
CA PRO A 314 17.58 -5.47 -5.56
C PRO A 314 18.50 -4.72 -4.58
N ILE A 315 18.63 -5.27 -3.38
CA ILE A 315 19.66 -4.95 -2.39
C ILE A 315 20.66 -6.10 -2.44
N THR A 316 21.88 -5.84 -2.83
CA THR A 316 22.90 -6.89 -3.04
C THR A 316 23.79 -6.97 -1.81
N THR A 317 23.97 -8.17 -1.25
CA THR A 317 24.90 -8.37 -0.13
C THR A 317 26.34 -8.09 -0.57
N ASP A 318 27.15 -7.64 0.36
CA ASP A 318 28.54 -7.28 0.12
C ASP A 318 29.46 -8.53 0.00
N THR A 319 30.79 -8.32 0.01
CA THR A 319 31.78 -9.40 -0.10
C THR A 319 31.77 -10.35 1.07
N ASN A 320 31.25 -9.93 2.24
CA ASN A 320 31.12 -10.75 3.44
C ASN A 320 29.75 -11.43 3.52
N GLY A 321 28.81 -11.03 2.68
CA GLY A 321 27.42 -11.50 2.73
C GLY A 321 26.50 -10.61 3.58
N ASP A 322 26.96 -9.42 3.95
CA ASP A 322 26.27 -8.49 4.84
C ASP A 322 25.42 -7.49 4.07
N ALA A 323 24.32 -7.05 4.66
CA ALA A 323 23.50 -5.94 4.17
C ALA A 323 22.66 -5.33 5.28
N ASP A 324 22.31 -4.05 5.11
CA ASP A 324 21.36 -3.33 5.93
C ASP A 324 20.00 -3.37 5.24
N LEU A 325 18.97 -3.84 5.91
CA LEU A 325 17.59 -3.83 5.41
C LEU A 325 16.76 -2.78 6.15
N TYR A 326 16.02 -1.97 5.42
CA TYR A 326 14.99 -1.10 6.00
C TYR A 326 13.69 -1.88 6.08
N ILE A 327 13.26 -2.21 7.31
CA ILE A 327 12.14 -3.11 7.56
C ILE A 327 10.94 -2.39 8.17
N SER A 328 9.75 -2.80 7.81
CA SER A 328 8.49 -2.37 8.42
C SER A 328 7.65 -3.60 8.81
N PRO A 329 7.01 -3.60 10.00
CA PRO A 329 7.06 -2.59 11.06
C PRO A 329 8.41 -2.58 11.78
N PRO A 330 8.75 -1.50 12.51
CA PRO A 330 9.91 -1.50 13.38
C PRO A 330 9.71 -2.46 14.56
N ILE A 331 10.78 -3.00 15.10
CA ILE A 331 10.75 -3.90 16.27
C ILE A 331 10.69 -3.02 17.54
N ILE A 332 9.49 -2.84 18.06
CA ILE A 332 9.23 -2.09 19.30
C ILE A 332 8.81 -3.07 20.35
N VAL A 333 9.57 -3.13 21.45
CA VAL A 333 9.37 -4.09 22.54
C VAL A 333 8.66 -3.40 23.71
N PRO A 334 7.59 -4.02 24.26
CA PRO A 334 6.88 -3.45 25.40
C PRO A 334 7.74 -3.40 26.66
N GLY A 335 7.47 -2.44 27.52
CA GLY A 335 8.18 -2.30 28.80
C GLY A 335 9.62 -1.76 28.70
N THR A 336 10.14 -1.51 27.50
CA THR A 336 11.44 -0.86 27.32
C THR A 336 11.27 0.66 27.46
N SER A 337 12.25 1.33 28.10
CA SER A 337 12.22 2.78 28.26
C SER A 337 12.64 3.47 26.96
N ASP A 338 11.91 4.51 26.57
CA ASP A 338 12.25 5.40 25.45
C ASP A 338 13.10 6.61 25.88
N GLY A 339 13.67 6.56 27.08
CA GLY A 339 14.41 7.64 27.71
C GLY A 339 13.54 8.59 28.56
N VAL A 340 12.22 8.48 28.45
CA VAL A 340 11.23 9.27 29.22
C VAL A 340 10.33 8.36 30.05
N SER A 341 9.71 7.36 29.39
CA SER A 341 8.82 6.39 30.03
C SER A 341 8.84 5.05 29.27
N THR A 342 8.12 4.06 29.79
CA THR A 342 7.89 2.78 29.11
C THR A 342 6.58 2.76 28.33
N ASP A 343 5.74 3.78 28.52
CA ASP A 343 4.34 3.77 28.07
C ASP A 343 4.21 3.84 26.55
N ALA A 344 5.01 4.70 25.90
CA ALA A 344 4.97 4.84 24.45
C ALA A 344 5.36 3.54 23.73
N ASN A 345 6.44 2.87 24.18
CA ASN A 345 6.87 1.60 23.61
C ASN A 345 5.84 0.50 23.88
N THR A 346 5.20 0.47 25.05
CA THR A 346 4.14 -0.49 25.38
C THR A 346 2.88 -0.27 24.54
N ALA A 347 2.46 0.99 24.36
CA ALA A 347 1.26 1.35 23.57
C ALA A 347 1.40 1.07 22.08
N PHE A 348 2.62 1.16 21.54
CA PHE A 348 2.93 0.94 20.14
C PHE A 348 3.78 -0.31 19.89
N ALA A 349 3.86 -1.23 20.86
CA ALA A 349 4.60 -2.46 20.72
C ALA A 349 4.14 -3.27 19.50
N THR A 350 5.10 -3.71 18.72
CA THR A 350 4.89 -4.53 17.51
C THR A 350 5.33 -5.97 17.72
N CYS A 351 6.31 -6.18 18.60
CA CYS A 351 6.93 -7.47 18.87
C CYS A 351 7.05 -7.71 20.37
N ASN A 352 7.08 -8.98 20.75
CA ASN A 352 7.27 -9.40 22.15
C ASN A 352 8.71 -9.22 22.64
N ALA A 353 9.69 -9.35 21.75
CA ALA A 353 11.11 -9.33 22.06
C ALA A 353 11.93 -8.66 20.96
N ALA A 354 13.12 -8.17 21.30
CA ALA A 354 14.10 -7.68 20.36
C ALA A 354 14.69 -8.83 19.53
N ALA A 355 15.11 -8.55 18.30
CA ALA A 355 15.88 -9.51 17.53
C ALA A 355 17.28 -9.66 18.14
N VAL A 356 17.72 -10.89 18.36
CA VAL A 356 19.03 -11.20 18.94
C VAL A 356 20.03 -11.54 17.82
N ASN A 357 21.32 -11.42 18.12
CA ASN A 357 22.38 -11.82 17.22
C ASN A 357 22.22 -13.28 16.80
N ASP A 358 22.58 -13.61 15.57
CA ASP A 358 22.47 -14.95 14.97
C ASP A 358 21.05 -15.54 14.93
N ALA A 359 20.00 -14.74 15.19
CA ALA A 359 18.62 -15.20 15.01
C ALA A 359 18.33 -15.47 13.52
N ALA A 360 17.77 -16.64 13.24
CA ALA A 360 17.50 -17.07 11.88
C ALA A 360 16.38 -16.22 11.25
N ILE A 361 16.63 -15.74 10.02
CA ILE A 361 15.66 -15.02 9.20
C ILE A 361 15.06 -16.00 8.21
N THR A 362 13.75 -16.24 8.31
CA THR A 362 13.01 -17.07 7.37
C THR A 362 12.24 -16.19 6.38
N HIS A 363 12.70 -16.16 5.14
CA HIS A 363 12.01 -15.45 4.08
C HIS A 363 10.77 -16.21 3.63
N LEU A 364 9.70 -15.49 3.30
CA LEU A 364 8.50 -16.07 2.73
C LEU A 364 8.70 -16.37 1.24
N GLY A 365 8.34 -17.59 0.85
CA GLY A 365 8.57 -18.13 -0.48
C GLY A 365 9.64 -19.22 -0.51
N PRO A 366 9.87 -19.84 -1.66
CA PRO A 366 10.81 -20.94 -1.78
C PRO A 366 12.26 -20.49 -1.52
N THR A 367 13.03 -21.37 -0.92
CA THR A 367 14.43 -21.14 -0.53
C THR A 367 15.44 -21.55 -1.62
N SER A 368 14.97 -22.03 -2.79
CA SER A 368 15.85 -22.53 -3.85
C SER A 368 16.41 -21.42 -4.72
N ALA A 369 17.72 -21.34 -4.81
CA ALA A 369 18.47 -20.36 -5.64
C ALA A 369 18.22 -20.45 -7.15
N SER A 370 17.69 -21.56 -7.64
CA SER A 370 17.51 -21.77 -9.08
C SER A 370 16.13 -21.40 -9.59
N THR A 371 15.20 -20.98 -8.71
CA THR A 371 13.81 -20.71 -9.08
C THR A 371 13.40 -19.33 -8.62
N THR A 372 13.17 -18.44 -9.58
CA THR A 372 12.60 -17.13 -9.32
C THR A 372 11.15 -17.31 -8.85
N TYR A 373 10.86 -16.89 -7.63
CA TYR A 373 9.50 -16.92 -7.09
C TYR A 373 8.89 -15.53 -7.24
N THR A 374 7.76 -15.45 -7.95
CA THR A 374 7.02 -14.21 -8.14
C THR A 374 5.62 -14.39 -7.56
N ARG A 375 5.25 -13.58 -6.59
CA ARG A 375 3.90 -13.55 -6.03
C ARG A 375 3.15 -12.30 -6.46
N ARG A 376 1.84 -12.40 -6.61
CA ARG A 376 0.94 -11.25 -6.78
C ARG A 376 0.53 -10.73 -5.40
N VAL A 377 0.65 -9.43 -5.19
CA VAL A 377 0.27 -8.78 -3.93
C VAL A 377 -1.23 -8.55 -3.91
N ARG A 378 -1.93 -9.31 -3.09
CA ARG A 378 -3.34 -9.17 -2.79
C ARG A 378 -3.44 -8.89 -1.30
N ALA A 379 -4.23 -7.91 -0.90
CA ALA A 379 -4.30 -7.58 0.52
C ALA A 379 -5.70 -7.11 0.91
N ALA A 380 -5.99 -7.26 2.20
CA ALA A 380 -7.11 -6.62 2.84
C ALA A 380 -6.59 -5.59 3.85
N TRP A 381 -7.22 -4.44 3.90
CA TRP A 381 -6.82 -3.34 4.77
C TRP A 381 -8.02 -2.49 5.21
N HIS A 382 -7.86 -1.81 6.32
CA HIS A 382 -8.82 -0.80 6.76
C HIS A 382 -8.65 0.48 5.93
N LYS A 383 -9.74 1.14 5.57
CA LYS A 383 -9.75 2.33 4.70
C LYS A 383 -8.76 3.43 5.12
N SER A 384 -8.50 3.60 6.41
CA SER A 384 -7.56 4.61 6.93
C SER A 384 -6.09 4.21 6.85
N ALA A 385 -5.75 2.96 6.47
CA ALA A 385 -4.37 2.50 6.40
C ALA A 385 -3.53 3.23 5.34
N ILE A 386 -4.16 3.58 4.24
CA ILE A 386 -3.54 4.32 3.14
C ILE A 386 -4.22 5.67 2.98
N LYS A 387 -3.42 6.72 2.85
CA LYS A 387 -3.91 8.07 2.57
C LYS A 387 -3.53 8.48 1.16
N LEU A 388 -4.53 8.85 0.38
CA LEU A 388 -4.37 9.48 -0.94
C LEU A 388 -4.50 10.99 -0.78
N VAL A 389 -3.57 11.74 -1.30
CA VAL A 389 -3.60 13.21 -1.32
C VAL A 389 -3.45 13.69 -2.76
N SER A 390 -4.32 14.54 -3.22
CA SER A 390 -4.15 15.26 -4.48
C SER A 390 -4.02 16.75 -4.21
N CYS A 391 -3.21 17.40 -5.02
CA CYS A 391 -2.98 18.82 -4.94
C CYS A 391 -3.52 19.49 -6.20
N LYS A 392 -4.11 20.69 -6.03
CA LYS A 392 -4.53 21.49 -7.17
C LYS A 392 -3.31 22.05 -7.90
N LEU A 393 -3.19 21.76 -9.19
CA LEU A 393 -2.08 22.25 -10.02
C LEU A 393 -2.18 23.76 -10.21
N HIS A 394 -1.05 24.44 -10.40
CA HIS A 394 -1.00 25.86 -10.72
C HIS A 394 -1.75 26.17 -12.02
N THR A 395 -2.35 27.37 -12.11
CA THR A 395 -3.04 27.84 -13.31
C THR A 395 -2.06 28.06 -14.46
N PRO A 396 -2.36 27.54 -15.67
CA PRO A 396 -1.53 27.82 -16.84
C PRO A 396 -1.53 29.29 -17.21
N PHE A 397 -0.43 29.79 -17.74
CA PHE A 397 -0.32 31.19 -18.18
C PHE A 397 -1.07 31.45 -19.47
N THR A 398 -1.30 30.45 -20.33
CA THR A 398 -1.93 30.57 -21.65
C THR A 398 -2.90 29.43 -21.90
N GLY A 399 -3.91 29.63 -22.73
CA GLY A 399 -4.92 28.64 -23.06
C GLY A 399 -6.12 28.64 -22.13
N GLU A 400 -7.13 27.86 -22.46
CA GLU A 400 -8.29 27.66 -21.61
C GLU A 400 -8.03 26.49 -20.65
N TYR A 401 -8.40 26.68 -19.42
CA TYR A 401 -8.23 25.66 -18.37
C TYR A 401 -9.45 25.60 -17.45
N SER A 402 -9.62 24.45 -16.82
CA SER A 402 -10.60 24.27 -15.76
C SER A 402 -10.17 23.17 -14.82
N TYR A 403 -10.76 23.13 -13.63
CA TYR A 403 -10.52 22.13 -12.59
C TYR A 403 -11.80 21.40 -12.25
N ALA A 404 -11.67 20.10 -12.01
CA ALA A 404 -12.73 19.29 -11.43
C ALA A 404 -12.19 18.59 -10.19
N ASP A 405 -12.86 18.81 -9.09
CA ASP A 405 -12.45 18.32 -7.77
C ASP A 405 -13.50 17.35 -7.23
N ASP A 406 -13.07 16.20 -6.73
CA ASP A 406 -13.93 15.25 -6.02
C ASP A 406 -13.56 15.21 -4.53
N PRO A 407 -14.37 15.76 -3.65
CA PRO A 407 -14.08 15.77 -2.21
C PRO A 407 -14.16 14.39 -1.55
N GLU A 408 -14.82 13.40 -2.17
CA GLU A 408 -14.98 12.06 -1.64
C GLU A 408 -13.71 11.21 -1.81
N THR A 409 -13.13 11.23 -3.01
CA THR A 409 -11.89 10.52 -3.32
C THR A 409 -10.64 11.37 -3.09
N GLY A 410 -10.81 12.69 -2.91
CA GLY A 410 -9.71 13.63 -2.76
C GLY A 410 -8.89 13.84 -4.04
N ILE A 411 -9.48 13.63 -5.22
CA ILE A 411 -8.80 13.76 -6.51
C ILE A 411 -9.18 15.09 -7.15
N SER A 412 -8.16 15.81 -7.67
CA SER A 412 -8.31 17.00 -8.48
C SER A 412 -7.71 16.76 -9.86
N ILE A 413 -8.51 17.01 -10.91
CA ILE A 413 -8.08 16.92 -12.31
C ILE A 413 -8.14 18.30 -12.91
N ARG A 414 -7.05 18.73 -13.56
CA ARG A 414 -7.00 19.92 -14.36
C ARG A 414 -7.18 19.54 -15.83
N TYR A 415 -8.09 20.20 -16.50
CA TYR A 415 -8.20 20.23 -17.96
C TYR A 415 -7.55 21.48 -18.51
N TRP A 416 -6.77 21.34 -19.57
CA TRP A 416 -6.12 22.44 -20.26
C TRP A 416 -6.15 22.19 -21.76
N ARG A 417 -6.57 23.20 -22.53
CA ARG A 417 -6.53 23.19 -24.00
C ARG A 417 -5.77 24.38 -24.54
N GLY A 418 -5.09 24.16 -25.66
CA GLY A 418 -4.34 25.17 -26.37
C GLY A 418 -4.11 24.75 -27.81
N SER A 419 -3.60 25.67 -28.63
CA SER A 419 -3.18 25.38 -29.99
C SER A 419 -1.67 25.54 -30.12
N ASP A 420 -1.05 24.63 -30.84
CA ASP A 420 0.38 24.71 -31.17
C ASP A 420 0.51 25.47 -32.52
N ILE A 421 1.10 26.65 -32.47
CA ILE A 421 1.27 27.52 -33.64
C ILE A 421 2.21 26.89 -34.67
N SER A 422 3.15 26.02 -34.23
CA SER A 422 4.13 25.41 -35.13
C SER A 422 3.56 24.28 -35.97
N THR A 423 2.57 23.58 -35.46
CA THR A 423 1.99 22.38 -36.07
C THR A 423 0.53 22.59 -36.53
N GLY A 424 -0.12 23.69 -36.13
CA GLY A 424 -1.55 23.90 -36.32
C GLY A 424 -2.45 22.92 -35.60
N ALA A 425 -1.91 22.19 -34.58
CA ALA A 425 -2.64 21.19 -33.87
C ALA A 425 -3.34 21.76 -32.63
N HIS A 426 -4.55 21.29 -32.36
CA HIS A 426 -5.25 21.53 -31.10
C HIS A 426 -4.90 20.48 -30.08
N VAL A 427 -4.43 20.94 -28.91
CA VAL A 427 -3.97 20.06 -27.83
C VAL A 427 -4.95 20.11 -26.68
N HIS A 428 -5.38 18.93 -26.24
CA HIS A 428 -6.22 18.71 -25.07
C HIS A 428 -5.44 17.89 -24.04
N ARG A 429 -5.38 18.38 -22.81
CA ARG A 429 -4.61 17.74 -21.74
C ARG A 429 -5.42 17.66 -20.47
N TRP A 430 -5.43 16.47 -19.89
CA TRP A 430 -5.93 16.22 -18.54
C TRP A 430 -4.76 15.78 -17.68
N ASP A 431 -4.59 16.44 -16.58
CA ASP A 431 -3.51 16.14 -15.66
C ASP A 431 -3.94 16.26 -14.20
N ALA A 432 -3.27 15.48 -13.36
CA ALA A 432 -3.44 15.47 -11.93
C ALA A 432 -2.11 15.21 -11.25
N ILE A 433 -1.87 15.86 -10.14
CA ILE A 433 -0.75 15.58 -9.24
C ILE A 433 -1.28 14.99 -7.95
N PHE A 434 -0.67 13.91 -7.52
CA PHE A 434 -1.12 13.19 -6.35
C PHE A 434 0.03 12.46 -5.66
N GLY A 435 -0.24 11.98 -4.46
CA GLY A 435 0.65 11.12 -3.71
C GLY A 435 -0.14 10.19 -2.82
N ALA A 436 0.42 9.08 -2.49
CA ALA A 436 -0.19 8.14 -1.55
C ALA A 436 0.88 7.54 -0.65
N GLU A 437 0.54 7.36 0.61
CA GLU A 437 1.46 6.75 1.58
C GLU A 437 0.69 5.85 2.54
N CYS A 438 1.35 4.76 2.96
CA CYS A 438 0.86 3.88 4.00
C CYS A 438 1.09 4.55 5.37
N VAL A 439 0.00 4.96 6.04
CA VAL A 439 0.06 5.66 7.33
C VAL A 439 0.31 4.69 8.48
N ASP A 440 -0.39 3.54 8.47
CA ASP A 440 -0.21 2.49 9.48
C ASP A 440 -0.14 1.11 8.81
N PRO A 441 1.08 0.54 8.67
CA PRO A 441 1.27 -0.73 8.01
C PRO A 441 0.63 -1.92 8.74
N LEU A 442 0.37 -1.82 10.05
CA LEU A 442 -0.30 -2.88 10.81
C LEU A 442 -1.81 -2.99 10.52
N MET A 443 -2.39 -1.98 9.83
CA MET A 443 -3.82 -1.99 9.44
C MET A 443 -4.09 -2.75 8.14
N GLY A 444 -3.12 -3.46 7.60
CA GLY A 444 -3.28 -4.27 6.39
C GLY A 444 -2.60 -5.63 6.47
N CYS A 445 -3.12 -6.57 5.71
CA CYS A 445 -2.61 -7.93 5.65
C CYS A 445 -2.68 -8.45 4.21
N GLU A 446 -1.54 -8.95 3.70
CA GLU A 446 -1.47 -9.61 2.39
C GLU A 446 -2.09 -11.01 2.48
N VAL A 447 -2.79 -11.39 1.44
CA VAL A 447 -3.45 -12.69 1.29
C VAL A 447 -2.78 -13.45 0.16
N SER A 448 -2.41 -14.69 0.39
CA SER A 448 -2.01 -15.63 -0.64
C SER A 448 -2.84 -16.90 -0.52
N GLY A 449 -3.05 -17.59 -1.63
CA GLY A 449 -3.71 -18.89 -1.61
C GLY A 449 -2.93 -19.93 -0.82
N SER A 450 -3.63 -20.90 -0.30
CA SER A 450 -3.07 -22.03 0.47
C SER A 450 -2.82 -23.25 -0.40
#